data_defa9f54f3057bc7346635c0b22ba20f
#
_entry.id   defa9f54f3057bc7346635c0b22ba20f
#
_cell.length_a   1.000
_cell.length_b   1.000
_cell.length_c   1.000
_cell.angle_alpha   90.00
_cell.angle_beta   90.00
_cell.angle_gamma   90.00
#
_symmetry.space_group_name_H-M   'P 1'
#
loop_
_entity.id
_entity.type
_entity.pdbx_description
1 polymer ?
#
loop_
_entity_poly.entity_id
_entity_poly.type
_entity_poly.pdbx_seq_one_letter_code
_entity_poly.pdbx_strand_id
1 'polypeptide(L)'
;MSRDFAALRGSQQGPVLLLASGPSAGELCLDAWRDVPVITMNGAIAKLANSAIEPLFYVCSDLSFALQQPELYALGLERARHLALWPEAIEGLSERLRGKAHTLRRAPSTRLEHYLGVEREQAQRARALLSRRARDIGFSRDMDYGIFDVRTVAYIALQLAYHLGFTEIYLAGVDLNAQAQRFYEGGTGPRSPCGLDEHLHNRILPGFKVMQDVMTTEGRQVFNLSRSSRIPAQLIPRADLAVVEGAWLGLRTRQAG
;
A
#
# COMPACT_ATOMS: atom_id res chain seq x y z
N MET A 1 4.37 20.99 -12.24
CA MET A 1 4.46 19.65 -12.88
C MET A 1 4.43 18.60 -11.79
N SER A 2 3.69 17.52 -11.96
CA SER A 2 3.78 16.33 -11.08
C SER A 2 5.12 15.62 -11.31
N ARG A 3 5.60 14.90 -10.28
CA ARG A 3 6.88 14.18 -10.34
C ARG A 3 6.68 12.76 -10.85
N ASP A 4 7.69 12.19 -11.46
CA ASP A 4 7.82 10.75 -11.64
C ASP A 4 8.35 10.10 -10.34
N PHE A 5 8.48 8.78 -10.33
CA PHE A 5 9.03 8.04 -9.19
C PHE A 5 10.53 7.75 -9.32
N ALA A 6 11.14 8.02 -10.47
CA ALA A 6 12.51 7.62 -10.80
C ALA A 6 13.54 8.05 -9.74
N ALA A 7 13.45 9.32 -9.27
CA ALA A 7 14.36 9.85 -8.27
C ALA A 7 14.26 9.17 -6.89
N LEU A 8 13.18 8.43 -6.64
CA LEU A 8 12.93 7.75 -5.37
C LEU A 8 13.23 6.25 -5.42
N ARG A 9 13.59 5.72 -6.58
CA ARG A 9 13.91 4.30 -6.75
C ARG A 9 15.11 3.92 -5.88
N GLY A 10 14.91 2.93 -4.99
CA GLY A 10 15.96 2.46 -4.08
C GLY A 10 16.45 3.47 -3.06
N SER A 11 15.70 4.57 -2.83
CA SER A 11 16.07 5.62 -1.88
C SER A 11 15.90 5.24 -0.41
N GLN A 12 15.28 4.10 -0.13
CA GLN A 12 14.97 3.60 1.20
C GLN A 12 15.56 2.20 1.41
N GLN A 13 15.67 1.79 2.69
CA GLN A 13 16.09 0.46 3.11
C GLN A 13 15.35 0.07 4.39
N GLY A 14 15.45 -1.21 4.77
CA GLY A 14 14.93 -1.71 6.04
C GLY A 14 13.41 -1.75 6.09
N PRO A 15 12.82 -1.51 7.28
CA PRO A 15 11.40 -1.69 7.53
C PRO A 15 10.56 -0.51 7.04
N VAL A 16 9.29 -0.82 6.69
CA VAL A 16 8.23 0.14 6.43
C VAL A 16 6.89 -0.38 6.94
N LEU A 17 6.07 0.51 7.49
CA LEU A 17 4.68 0.24 7.84
C LEU A 17 3.75 0.68 6.70
N LEU A 18 3.00 -0.26 6.12
CA LEU A 18 1.88 0.03 5.23
C LEU A 18 0.59 0.06 6.06
N LEU A 19 0.06 1.25 6.26
CA LEU A 19 -1.11 1.49 7.11
C LEU A 19 -2.37 1.63 6.26
N ALA A 20 -3.23 0.60 6.32
CA ALA A 20 -4.56 0.55 5.72
C ALA A 20 -5.65 0.72 6.78
N SER A 21 -6.91 0.79 6.34
CA SER A 21 -8.03 1.22 7.17
C SER A 21 -8.88 0.11 7.78
N GLY A 22 -8.49 -1.15 7.64
CA GLY A 22 -9.20 -2.25 8.28
C GLY A 22 -9.16 -2.16 9.81
N PRO A 23 -10.10 -2.82 10.51
CA PRO A 23 -10.25 -2.68 11.96
C PRO A 23 -8.99 -3.03 12.75
N SER A 24 -8.18 -3.96 12.29
CA SER A 24 -6.93 -4.35 12.96
C SER A 24 -5.91 -3.20 13.09
N ALA A 25 -5.99 -2.15 12.26
CA ALA A 25 -5.15 -0.96 12.41
C ALA A 25 -5.47 -0.17 13.69
N GLY A 26 -6.65 -0.36 14.26
CA GLY A 26 -7.03 0.23 15.55
C GLY A 26 -6.12 -0.19 16.70
N GLU A 27 -5.58 -1.41 16.64
CA GLU A 27 -4.74 -2.01 17.69
C GLU A 27 -3.29 -1.48 17.72
N LEU A 28 -2.83 -0.79 16.66
CA LEU A 28 -1.46 -0.27 16.56
C LEU A 28 -1.12 0.73 17.68
N CYS A 29 0.01 0.49 18.33
CA CYS A 29 0.67 1.45 19.20
C CYS A 29 1.60 2.35 18.38
N LEU A 30 1.14 3.55 18.03
CA LEU A 30 1.89 4.46 17.13
C LEU A 30 3.28 4.84 17.66
N ASP A 31 3.47 4.85 18.99
CA ASP A 31 4.77 5.15 19.57
C ASP A 31 5.84 4.13 19.18
N ALA A 32 5.47 2.86 18.98
CA ALA A 32 6.40 1.85 18.50
C ALA A 32 6.90 2.12 17.08
N TRP A 33 6.09 2.76 16.26
CA TRP A 33 6.32 3.01 14.83
C TRP A 33 6.87 4.40 14.50
N ARG A 34 7.19 5.22 15.52
CA ARG A 34 7.60 6.63 15.32
C ARG A 34 8.79 6.79 14.38
N ASP A 35 9.76 5.88 14.43
CA ASP A 35 10.99 5.95 13.64
C ASP A 35 10.98 5.04 12.42
N VAL A 36 9.87 4.34 12.18
CA VAL A 36 9.65 3.50 11.00
C VAL A 36 8.90 4.32 9.96
N PRO A 37 9.40 4.42 8.71
CA PRO A 37 8.67 5.07 7.63
C PRO A 37 7.26 4.49 7.46
N VAL A 38 6.26 5.37 7.27
CA VAL A 38 4.86 4.96 7.10
C VAL A 38 4.38 5.35 5.71
N ILE A 39 3.81 4.39 4.99
CA ILE A 39 3.00 4.62 3.79
C ILE A 39 1.54 4.39 4.19
N THR A 40 0.74 5.44 4.16
CA THR A 40 -0.68 5.35 4.51
C THR A 40 -1.57 5.49 3.28
N MET A 41 -2.81 5.03 3.37
CA MET A 41 -3.71 5.00 2.23
C MET A 41 -5.15 5.33 2.59
N ASN A 42 -5.83 6.07 1.71
CA ASN A 42 -7.23 6.49 1.87
C ASN A 42 -7.50 7.00 3.31
N GLY A 43 -8.55 6.53 3.97
CA GLY A 43 -8.95 6.95 5.32
C GLY A 43 -8.06 6.45 6.45
N ALA A 44 -7.04 5.64 6.19
CA ALA A 44 -6.12 5.19 7.23
C ALA A 44 -5.30 6.33 7.85
N ILE A 45 -5.19 7.46 7.17
CA ILE A 45 -4.59 8.70 7.69
C ILE A 45 -5.23 9.15 9.02
N ALA A 46 -6.50 8.81 9.26
CA ALA A 46 -7.20 9.12 10.51
C ALA A 46 -6.44 8.60 11.75
N LYS A 47 -5.78 7.43 11.65
CA LYS A 47 -4.96 6.89 12.76
C LYS A 47 -3.81 7.80 13.12
N LEU A 48 -3.29 8.55 12.16
CA LEU A 48 -2.13 9.44 12.35
C LEU A 48 -2.53 10.88 12.68
N ALA A 49 -3.83 11.22 12.68
CA ALA A 49 -4.32 12.61 12.82
C ALA A 49 -3.71 13.33 14.04
N ASN A 50 -3.65 12.65 15.18
CA ASN A 50 -3.16 13.20 16.45
C ASN A 50 -1.76 12.67 16.84
N SER A 51 -0.99 12.14 15.89
CA SER A 51 0.36 11.63 16.13
C SER A 51 1.42 12.58 15.58
N ALA A 52 2.67 12.41 16.04
CA ALA A 52 3.82 13.10 15.48
C ALA A 52 4.36 12.44 14.19
N ILE A 53 3.81 11.29 13.78
CA ILE A 53 4.25 10.56 12.59
C ILE A 53 3.82 11.32 11.34
N GLU A 54 4.78 11.71 10.54
CA GLU A 54 4.58 12.26 9.20
C GLU A 54 4.70 11.11 8.18
N PRO A 55 3.62 10.74 7.47
CA PRO A 55 3.72 9.68 6.47
C PRO A 55 4.74 10.01 5.38
N LEU A 56 5.57 9.03 5.02
CA LEU A 56 6.46 9.14 3.86
C LEU A 56 5.63 9.29 2.57
N PHE A 57 4.58 8.48 2.45
CA PHE A 57 3.63 8.57 1.34
C PHE A 57 2.18 8.49 1.81
N TYR A 58 1.33 9.25 1.14
CA TYR A 58 -0.12 9.05 1.10
C TYR A 58 -0.52 8.53 -0.27
N VAL A 59 -1.12 7.34 -0.32
CA VAL A 59 -1.57 6.69 -1.55
C VAL A 59 -3.09 6.73 -1.60
N CYS A 60 -3.65 7.38 -2.62
CA CYS A 60 -5.10 7.39 -2.83
C CYS A 60 -5.41 7.09 -4.30
N SER A 61 -5.93 5.90 -4.56
CA SER A 61 -6.32 5.44 -5.90
C SER A 61 -7.83 5.44 -6.12
N ASP A 62 -8.61 5.75 -5.11
CA ASP A 62 -10.06 5.89 -5.21
C ASP A 62 -10.41 7.36 -5.47
N LEU A 63 -10.80 7.67 -6.72
CA LEU A 63 -11.19 9.03 -7.10
C LEU A 63 -12.45 9.54 -6.39
N SER A 64 -13.30 8.62 -5.90
CA SER A 64 -14.49 9.00 -5.14
C SER A 64 -14.20 9.33 -3.68
N PHE A 65 -13.02 8.95 -3.16
CA PHE A 65 -12.66 9.13 -1.77
C PHE A 65 -12.66 10.60 -1.33
N ALA A 66 -12.21 11.50 -2.20
CA ALA A 66 -12.21 12.94 -1.95
C ALA A 66 -13.63 13.50 -1.72
N LEU A 67 -14.65 12.92 -2.37
CA LEU A 67 -16.06 13.31 -2.20
C LEU A 67 -16.69 12.65 -0.98
N GLN A 68 -16.33 11.38 -0.71
CA GLN A 68 -16.90 10.60 0.40
C GLN A 68 -16.32 11.00 1.76
N GLN A 69 -15.04 11.36 1.81
CA GLN A 69 -14.28 11.65 3.03
C GLN A 69 -13.35 12.86 2.82
N PRO A 70 -13.90 14.05 2.55
CA PRO A 70 -13.12 15.23 2.16
C PRO A 70 -12.10 15.66 3.22
N GLU A 71 -12.45 15.56 4.51
CA GLU A 71 -11.57 15.94 5.61
C GLU A 71 -10.36 14.98 5.72
N LEU A 72 -10.60 13.67 5.62
CA LEU A 72 -9.52 12.67 5.66
C LEU A 72 -8.64 12.76 4.41
N TYR A 73 -9.25 13.04 3.25
CA TYR A 73 -8.47 13.25 2.03
C TYR A 73 -7.57 14.47 2.16
N ALA A 74 -8.10 15.61 2.60
CA ALA A 74 -7.32 16.83 2.85
C ALA A 74 -6.20 16.59 3.87
N LEU A 75 -6.49 15.89 4.97
CA LEU A 75 -5.49 15.53 5.97
C LEU A 75 -4.35 14.70 5.37
N GLY A 76 -4.67 13.73 4.51
CA GLY A 76 -3.67 12.91 3.82
C GLY A 76 -2.77 13.75 2.91
N LEU A 77 -3.36 14.64 2.12
CA LEU A 77 -2.63 15.54 1.24
C LEU A 77 -1.67 16.46 1.99
N GLU A 78 -2.11 17.00 3.12
CA GLU A 78 -1.32 17.96 3.88
C GLU A 78 -0.18 17.29 4.66
N ARG A 79 -0.48 16.18 5.33
CA ARG A 79 0.46 15.57 6.27
C ARG A 79 1.57 14.75 5.63
N ALA A 80 1.35 14.16 4.46
CA ALA A 80 2.35 13.31 3.84
C ALA A 80 3.48 14.12 3.16
N ARG A 81 4.69 13.56 3.18
CA ARG A 81 5.84 14.13 2.44
C ARG A 81 5.66 14.01 0.94
N HIS A 82 5.14 12.86 0.49
CA HIS A 82 4.89 12.56 -0.90
C HIS A 82 3.45 12.04 -1.08
N LEU A 83 2.89 12.30 -2.26
CA LEU A 83 1.55 11.87 -2.64
C LEU A 83 1.66 10.94 -3.85
N ALA A 84 0.96 9.80 -3.84
CA ALA A 84 0.82 8.93 -5.01
C ALA A 84 -0.65 8.93 -5.42
N LEU A 85 -0.97 9.63 -6.51
CA LEU A 85 -2.33 9.94 -6.94
C LEU A 85 -2.48 9.74 -8.45
N TRP A 86 -3.72 9.54 -8.90
CA TRP A 86 -4.04 9.57 -10.33
C TRP A 86 -3.94 10.99 -10.90
N PRO A 87 -3.67 11.15 -12.22
CA PRO A 87 -3.60 12.46 -12.87
C PRO A 87 -4.80 13.34 -12.58
N GLU A 88 -6.01 12.78 -12.61
CA GLU A 88 -7.27 13.47 -12.39
C GLU A 88 -7.37 14.08 -10.98
N ALA A 89 -6.82 13.39 -9.99
CA ALA A 89 -6.78 13.90 -8.62
C ALA A 89 -5.71 15.00 -8.45
N ILE A 90 -4.64 14.98 -9.25
CA ILE A 90 -3.56 15.96 -9.18
C ILE A 90 -3.95 17.29 -9.83
N GLU A 91 -4.78 17.27 -10.87
CA GLU A 91 -5.19 18.48 -11.63
C GLU A 91 -5.82 19.54 -10.73
N GLY A 92 -6.64 19.12 -9.74
CA GLY A 92 -7.31 20.02 -8.80
C GLY A 92 -6.47 20.51 -7.63
N LEU A 93 -5.21 20.06 -7.49
CA LEU A 93 -4.37 20.43 -6.35
C LEU A 93 -3.73 21.82 -6.50
N SER A 94 -3.48 22.47 -5.36
CA SER A 94 -2.64 23.67 -5.30
C SER A 94 -1.23 23.37 -5.79
N GLU A 95 -0.48 24.38 -6.20
CA GLU A 95 0.90 24.24 -6.67
C GLU A 95 1.81 23.57 -5.63
N ARG A 96 1.66 23.94 -4.37
CA ARG A 96 2.39 23.35 -3.25
C ARG A 96 2.15 21.84 -3.15
N LEU A 97 0.91 21.39 -3.24
CA LEU A 97 0.57 19.95 -3.16
C LEU A 97 0.98 19.20 -4.42
N ARG A 98 0.86 19.83 -5.61
CA ARG A 98 1.39 19.27 -6.86
C ARG A 98 2.90 19.03 -6.78
N GLY A 99 3.65 19.88 -6.10
CA GLY A 99 5.08 19.71 -5.85
C GLY A 99 5.46 18.47 -5.04
N LYS A 100 4.50 17.88 -4.29
CA LYS A 100 4.65 16.61 -3.55
C LYS A 100 4.11 15.40 -4.33
N ALA A 101 3.35 15.62 -5.41
CA ALA A 101 2.55 14.59 -6.07
C ALA A 101 3.36 13.83 -7.12
N HIS A 102 3.30 12.51 -7.03
CA HIS A 102 3.80 11.54 -7.99
C HIS A 102 2.61 10.90 -8.71
N THR A 103 2.69 10.83 -10.03
CA THR A 103 1.58 10.40 -10.86
C THR A 103 1.50 8.89 -10.96
N LEU A 104 0.41 8.31 -10.42
CA LEU A 104 0.07 6.92 -10.68
C LEU A 104 -0.31 6.74 -12.15
N ARG A 105 0.19 5.67 -12.75
CA ARG A 105 -0.20 5.22 -14.08
C ARG A 105 -0.36 3.73 -14.09
N ARG A 106 -1.24 3.21 -14.93
CA ARG A 106 -1.43 1.77 -15.06
C ARG A 106 -0.32 1.17 -15.91
N ALA A 107 0.16 0.00 -15.53
CA ALA A 107 1.08 -0.78 -16.35
C ALA A 107 0.45 -1.04 -17.73
N PRO A 108 1.26 -1.10 -18.80
CA PRO A 108 0.78 -1.42 -20.13
C PRO A 108 -0.05 -2.71 -20.17
N SER A 109 -1.07 -2.76 -21.02
CA SER A 109 -1.85 -3.99 -21.25
C SER A 109 -0.95 -5.12 -21.75
N THR A 110 -1.23 -6.35 -21.32
CA THR A 110 -0.42 -7.52 -21.65
C THR A 110 -0.37 -7.80 -23.16
N ARG A 111 0.84 -7.89 -23.71
CA ARG A 111 1.15 -8.31 -25.09
C ARG A 111 1.95 -9.61 -25.08
N LEU A 112 2.06 -10.28 -26.23
CA LEU A 112 2.81 -11.55 -26.35
C LEU A 112 4.29 -11.40 -25.95
N GLU A 113 4.92 -10.28 -26.25
CA GLU A 113 6.31 -9.96 -25.88
C GLU A 113 6.56 -10.03 -24.36
N HIS A 114 5.55 -9.75 -23.54
CA HIS A 114 5.65 -9.82 -22.08
C HIS A 114 5.85 -11.27 -21.57
N TYR A 115 5.35 -12.24 -22.30
CA TYR A 115 5.58 -13.66 -21.99
C TYR A 115 7.00 -14.15 -22.36
N LEU A 116 7.69 -13.42 -23.24
CA LEU A 116 9.07 -13.68 -23.64
C LEU A 116 10.09 -13.13 -22.63
N GLY A 117 9.63 -12.47 -21.58
CA GLY A 117 10.47 -12.02 -20.47
C GLY A 117 11.15 -10.65 -20.69
N VAL A 118 10.74 -9.90 -21.70
CA VAL A 118 11.28 -8.56 -22.01
C VAL A 118 11.09 -7.56 -20.86
N GLU A 119 10.08 -7.76 -19.98
CA GLU A 119 9.74 -6.87 -18.86
C GLU A 119 10.26 -7.31 -17.49
N ARG A 120 11.09 -8.35 -17.39
CA ARG A 120 11.45 -8.95 -16.09
C ARG A 120 12.08 -7.97 -15.10
N GLU A 121 12.78 -6.98 -15.60
CA GLU A 121 13.39 -5.93 -14.75
C GLU A 121 12.36 -4.95 -14.22
N GLN A 122 11.29 -4.67 -14.96
CA GLN A 122 10.28 -3.66 -14.64
C GLN A 122 9.07 -4.25 -13.94
N ALA A 123 8.67 -5.48 -14.29
CA ALA A 123 7.48 -6.12 -13.74
C ALA A 123 7.51 -7.64 -13.84
N GLN A 124 6.70 -8.29 -13.02
CA GLN A 124 6.36 -9.71 -13.13
C GLN A 124 4.86 -9.86 -13.33
N ARG A 125 4.44 -10.64 -14.33
CA ARG A 125 3.03 -10.93 -14.58
C ARG A 125 2.65 -12.32 -14.15
N ALA A 126 1.36 -12.51 -13.83
CA ALA A 126 0.81 -13.85 -13.56
C ALA A 126 0.93 -14.74 -14.79
N ARG A 127 1.37 -15.97 -14.59
CA ARG A 127 1.49 -16.98 -15.66
C ARG A 127 0.12 -17.56 -16.00
N ALA A 128 -0.68 -16.87 -16.81
CA ALA A 128 -2.00 -17.34 -17.20
C ALA A 128 -2.31 -17.01 -18.65
N LEU A 129 -1.89 -17.89 -19.55
CA LEU A 129 -2.05 -17.73 -21.00
C LEU A 129 -3.51 -17.71 -21.47
N LEU A 130 -4.41 -18.41 -20.76
CA LEU A 130 -5.79 -18.65 -21.20
C LEU A 130 -6.85 -17.72 -20.60
N SER A 131 -6.52 -16.96 -19.56
CA SER A 131 -7.47 -16.07 -18.88
C SER A 131 -7.17 -14.60 -19.17
N ARG A 132 -8.08 -13.92 -19.86
CA ARG A 132 -7.97 -12.46 -20.08
C ARG A 132 -7.86 -11.68 -18.74
N ARG A 133 -8.59 -12.12 -17.70
CA ARG A 133 -8.56 -11.47 -16.37
C ARG A 133 -7.22 -11.63 -15.67
N ALA A 134 -6.57 -12.77 -15.82
CA ALA A 134 -5.27 -13.04 -15.21
C ALA A 134 -4.12 -12.33 -15.93
N ARG A 135 -4.28 -11.95 -17.21
CA ARG A 135 -3.25 -11.21 -17.95
C ARG A 135 -2.95 -9.83 -17.37
N ASP A 136 -3.95 -9.20 -16.73
CA ASP A 136 -3.82 -7.88 -16.12
C ASP A 136 -3.35 -7.95 -14.66
N ILE A 137 -3.01 -9.16 -14.17
CA ILE A 137 -2.46 -9.35 -12.84
C ILE A 137 -0.93 -9.42 -12.95
N GLY A 138 -0.26 -8.58 -12.19
CA GLY A 138 1.18 -8.52 -12.13
C GLY A 138 1.65 -7.74 -10.90
N PHE A 139 2.96 -7.65 -10.73
CA PHE A 139 3.62 -6.84 -9.72
C PHE A 139 4.68 -5.97 -10.38
N SER A 140 4.59 -4.67 -10.21
CA SER A 140 5.55 -3.71 -10.73
C SER A 140 6.75 -3.60 -9.81
N ARG A 141 7.94 -3.65 -10.38
CA ARG A 141 9.21 -3.33 -9.74
C ARG A 141 9.58 -1.86 -9.93
N ASP A 142 8.88 -1.20 -10.86
CA ASP A 142 9.13 0.17 -11.25
C ASP A 142 7.82 0.96 -11.37
N MET A 143 7.63 1.93 -10.48
CA MET A 143 6.42 2.74 -10.47
C MET A 143 6.27 3.61 -11.73
N ASP A 144 7.36 3.93 -12.42
CA ASP A 144 7.31 4.70 -13.67
C ASP A 144 6.95 3.84 -14.89
N TYR A 145 7.21 2.53 -14.82
CA TYR A 145 6.63 1.58 -15.77
C TYR A 145 5.10 1.52 -15.64
N GLY A 146 4.59 1.72 -14.43
CA GLY A 146 3.18 1.72 -14.07
C GLY A 146 2.83 0.61 -13.08
N ILE A 147 1.65 0.73 -12.46
CA ILE A 147 1.17 -0.16 -11.41
C ILE A 147 0.17 -1.19 -11.94
N PHE A 148 0.12 -2.35 -11.29
CA PHE A 148 -0.95 -3.32 -11.45
C PHE A 148 -1.99 -3.09 -10.35
N ASP A 149 -3.22 -2.83 -10.77
CA ASP A 149 -4.35 -2.61 -9.88
C ASP A 149 -5.14 -3.92 -9.73
N VAL A 150 -5.03 -4.55 -8.57
CA VAL A 150 -5.80 -5.77 -8.24
C VAL A 150 -7.02 -5.46 -7.36
N ARG A 151 -7.52 -4.22 -7.40
CA ARG A 151 -8.70 -3.76 -6.65
C ARG A 151 -8.48 -3.56 -5.16
N THR A 152 -7.24 -3.34 -4.75
CA THR A 152 -6.93 -2.89 -3.40
C THR A 152 -5.75 -1.93 -3.41
N VAL A 153 -5.92 -0.78 -2.79
CA VAL A 153 -4.86 0.24 -2.68
C VAL A 153 -3.64 -0.27 -1.93
N ALA A 154 -3.81 -1.24 -1.03
CA ALA A 154 -2.70 -1.89 -0.33
C ALA A 154 -1.71 -2.57 -1.29
N TYR A 155 -2.19 -3.07 -2.43
CA TYR A 155 -1.33 -3.65 -3.45
C TYR A 155 -0.51 -2.60 -4.20
N ILE A 156 -1.07 -1.42 -4.40
CA ILE A 156 -0.34 -0.27 -4.98
C ILE A 156 0.76 0.18 -4.01
N ALA A 157 0.44 0.28 -2.72
CA ALA A 157 1.40 0.63 -1.68
C ALA A 157 2.55 -0.39 -1.55
N LEU A 158 2.28 -1.69 -1.77
CA LEU A 158 3.32 -2.73 -1.82
C LEU A 158 4.28 -2.54 -3.00
N GLN A 159 3.77 -2.23 -4.19
CA GLN A 159 4.59 -1.93 -5.36
C GLN A 159 5.43 -0.67 -5.14
N LEU A 160 4.85 0.35 -4.50
CA LEU A 160 5.56 1.56 -4.12
C LEU A 160 6.66 1.26 -3.10
N ALA A 161 6.36 0.52 -2.03
CA ALA A 161 7.36 0.15 -1.02
C ALA A 161 8.53 -0.64 -1.63
N TYR A 162 8.23 -1.54 -2.57
CA TYR A 162 9.24 -2.26 -3.33
C TYR A 162 10.12 -1.31 -4.15
N HIS A 163 9.51 -0.42 -4.94
CA HIS A 163 10.22 0.56 -5.78
C HIS A 163 11.14 1.47 -4.96
N LEU A 164 10.67 1.89 -3.78
CA LEU A 164 11.45 2.70 -2.85
C LEU A 164 12.67 1.97 -2.27
N GLY A 165 12.69 0.64 -2.24
CA GLY A 165 13.84 -0.14 -1.78
C GLY A 165 13.67 -0.79 -0.41
N PHE A 166 12.50 -0.71 0.23
CA PHE A 166 12.25 -1.36 1.51
C PHE A 166 12.41 -2.87 1.44
N THR A 167 12.99 -3.46 2.48
CA THR A 167 13.28 -4.90 2.56
C THR A 167 12.38 -5.67 3.51
N GLU A 168 11.78 -4.97 4.48
CA GLU A 168 10.84 -5.53 5.44
C GLU A 168 9.55 -4.70 5.43
N ILE A 169 8.45 -5.30 5.04
CA ILE A 169 7.17 -4.60 4.85
C ILE A 169 6.14 -5.15 5.83
N TYR A 170 5.64 -4.30 6.71
CA TYR A 170 4.61 -4.64 7.69
C TYR A 170 3.26 -4.10 7.25
N LEU A 171 2.26 -4.98 7.10
CA LEU A 171 0.90 -4.63 6.71
C LEU A 171 0.02 -4.51 7.95
N ALA A 172 -0.53 -3.33 8.21
CA ALA A 172 -1.52 -3.10 9.25
C ALA A 172 -2.85 -2.63 8.64
N GLY A 173 -3.98 -3.16 9.14
CA GLY A 173 -5.30 -2.83 8.61
C GLY A 173 -5.60 -3.42 7.23
N VAL A 174 -4.83 -4.40 6.76
CA VAL A 174 -5.10 -5.12 5.50
C VAL A 174 -5.90 -6.37 5.79
N ASP A 175 -7.12 -6.18 6.31
CA ASP A 175 -8.01 -7.26 6.74
C ASP A 175 -8.73 -7.93 5.58
N LEU A 176 -8.97 -7.19 4.49
CA LEU A 176 -9.71 -7.60 3.29
C LEU A 176 -11.10 -8.16 3.59
N ASN A 177 -11.76 -7.63 4.60
CA ASN A 177 -13.12 -7.99 4.98
C ASN A 177 -14.09 -6.88 4.59
N ALA A 178 -14.90 -7.12 3.55
CA ALA A 178 -15.87 -6.14 3.07
C ALA A 178 -17.00 -5.85 4.08
N GLN A 179 -17.27 -6.77 5.01
CA GLN A 179 -18.31 -6.63 6.01
C GLN A 179 -17.82 -5.90 7.27
N ALA A 180 -16.52 -5.85 7.51
CA ALA A 180 -15.94 -5.14 8.65
C ALA A 180 -15.95 -3.64 8.40
N GLN A 181 -16.40 -2.87 9.39
CA GLN A 181 -16.28 -1.42 9.36
C GLN A 181 -14.81 -1.01 9.40
N ARG A 182 -14.47 0.08 8.74
CA ARG A 182 -13.15 0.67 8.87
C ARG A 182 -12.99 1.25 10.27
N PHE A 183 -11.80 1.23 10.84
CA PHE A 183 -11.60 1.67 12.22
C PHE A 183 -12.03 3.14 12.47
N TYR A 184 -12.09 3.98 11.44
CA TYR A 184 -12.52 5.38 11.52
C TYR A 184 -14.01 5.58 11.22
N GLU A 185 -14.74 4.56 10.77
CA GLU A 185 -16.17 4.59 10.52
C GLU A 185 -16.91 4.25 11.83
N GLY A 186 -16.86 5.12 12.84
CA GLY A 186 -17.63 4.97 14.08
C GLY A 186 -19.02 5.53 13.94
N GLY A 187 -20.08 4.70 13.93
CA GLY A 187 -21.46 5.17 14.01
C GLY A 187 -22.41 4.63 12.94
N THR A 188 -23.60 5.23 12.83
CA THR A 188 -24.71 4.89 11.93
C THR A 188 -24.58 5.48 10.52
N GLY A 189 -23.41 6.02 10.16
CA GLY A 189 -23.16 6.63 8.86
C GLY A 189 -23.14 5.62 7.69
N PRO A 190 -23.31 6.10 6.44
CA PRO A 190 -23.28 5.25 5.27
C PRO A 190 -21.89 4.58 5.14
N ARG A 191 -21.88 3.27 4.97
CA ARG A 191 -20.65 2.50 4.72
C ARG A 191 -20.12 2.82 3.33
N SER A 192 -18.82 3.04 3.20
CA SER A 192 -18.21 3.15 1.87
C SER A 192 -18.38 1.85 1.09
N PRO A 193 -18.85 1.89 -0.18
CA PRO A 193 -19.00 0.71 -1.00
C PRO A 193 -17.70 -0.10 -1.06
N CYS A 194 -17.79 -1.41 -0.87
CA CYS A 194 -16.61 -2.27 -0.85
C CYS A 194 -16.81 -3.48 -1.78
N GLY A 195 -16.19 -3.45 -2.96
CA GLY A 195 -16.19 -4.56 -3.93
C GLY A 195 -15.14 -5.64 -3.66
N LEU A 196 -14.57 -5.70 -2.45
CA LEU A 196 -13.47 -6.62 -2.12
C LEU A 196 -13.85 -8.09 -2.29
N ASP A 197 -15.08 -8.49 -1.90
CA ASP A 197 -15.50 -9.90 -1.95
C ASP A 197 -15.54 -10.43 -3.40
N GLU A 198 -16.01 -9.61 -4.35
CA GLU A 198 -16.05 -9.99 -5.76
C GLU A 198 -14.66 -10.22 -6.36
N HIS A 199 -13.65 -9.52 -5.83
CA HIS A 199 -12.30 -9.49 -6.39
C HIS A 199 -11.30 -10.31 -5.57
N LEU A 200 -11.67 -10.79 -4.37
CA LEU A 200 -10.74 -11.47 -3.48
C LEU A 200 -10.04 -12.65 -4.15
N HIS A 201 -10.82 -13.62 -4.65
CA HIS A 201 -10.26 -14.86 -5.21
C HIS A 201 -9.78 -14.74 -6.66
N ASN A 202 -10.36 -13.81 -7.44
CA ASN A 202 -10.09 -13.72 -8.86
C ASN A 202 -9.04 -12.66 -9.24
N ARG A 203 -8.70 -11.72 -8.32
CA ARG A 203 -7.71 -10.66 -8.56
C ARG A 203 -6.77 -10.44 -7.38
N ILE A 204 -7.31 -10.27 -6.16
CA ILE A 204 -6.51 -9.85 -5.01
C ILE A 204 -5.52 -10.94 -4.62
N LEU A 205 -6.01 -12.15 -4.27
CA LEU A 205 -5.12 -13.25 -3.87
C LEU A 205 -4.15 -13.68 -4.97
N PRO A 206 -4.56 -13.80 -6.26
CA PRO A 206 -3.60 -14.02 -7.35
C PRO A 206 -2.52 -12.93 -7.46
N GLY A 207 -2.89 -11.65 -7.24
CA GLY A 207 -1.91 -10.57 -7.18
C GLY A 207 -0.91 -10.74 -6.05
N PHE A 208 -1.39 -11.00 -4.84
CA PHE A 208 -0.51 -11.28 -3.69
C PHE A 208 0.42 -12.47 -3.92
N LYS A 209 -0.02 -13.49 -4.68
CA LYS A 209 0.85 -14.59 -5.07
C LYS A 209 2.01 -14.14 -5.96
N VAL A 210 1.74 -13.31 -6.99
CA VAL A 210 2.80 -12.75 -7.84
C VAL A 210 3.74 -11.88 -7.02
N MET A 211 3.22 -11.04 -6.12
CA MET A 211 4.00 -10.23 -5.21
C MET A 211 4.92 -11.08 -4.33
N GLN A 212 4.39 -12.15 -3.71
CA GLN A 212 5.18 -13.05 -2.87
C GLN A 212 6.33 -13.68 -3.64
N ASP A 213 6.07 -14.15 -4.87
CA ASP A 213 7.12 -14.76 -5.71
C ASP A 213 8.26 -13.76 -5.99
N VAL A 214 7.92 -12.48 -6.26
CA VAL A 214 8.91 -11.41 -6.45
C VAL A 214 9.69 -11.13 -5.16
N MET A 215 8.98 -10.88 -4.06
CA MET A 215 9.60 -10.53 -2.77
C MET A 215 10.56 -11.63 -2.29
N THR A 216 10.12 -12.89 -2.34
CA THR A 216 10.93 -14.03 -1.91
C THR A 216 12.19 -14.21 -2.77
N THR A 217 12.07 -14.07 -4.10
CA THR A 217 13.20 -14.20 -5.01
C THR A 217 14.29 -13.17 -4.76
N GLU A 218 13.90 -11.99 -4.25
CA GLU A 218 14.82 -10.87 -4.00
C GLU A 218 15.17 -10.68 -2.52
N GLY A 219 14.84 -11.67 -1.67
CA GLY A 219 15.17 -11.67 -0.24
C GLY A 219 14.44 -10.62 0.58
N ARG A 220 13.33 -10.09 0.06
CA ARG A 220 12.47 -9.14 0.78
C ARG A 220 11.38 -9.87 1.54
N GLN A 221 10.93 -9.31 2.64
CA GLN A 221 9.94 -9.92 3.52
C GLN A 221 8.70 -9.04 3.66
N VAL A 222 7.54 -9.67 3.65
CA VAL A 222 6.25 -9.02 3.90
C VAL A 222 5.56 -9.75 5.03
N PHE A 223 5.11 -9.02 6.05
CA PHE A 223 4.42 -9.55 7.21
C PHE A 223 3.04 -8.92 7.36
N ASN A 224 2.06 -9.71 7.74
CA ASN A 224 0.73 -9.21 8.04
C ASN A 224 0.50 -9.16 9.55
N LEU A 225 0.28 -7.96 10.08
CA LEU A 225 0.02 -7.73 11.51
C LEU A 225 -1.44 -8.00 11.89
N SER A 226 -2.34 -8.12 10.91
CA SER A 226 -3.76 -8.44 11.18
C SER A 226 -3.97 -9.92 11.42
N ARG A 227 -4.48 -10.25 12.61
CA ARG A 227 -4.85 -11.64 12.97
C ARG A 227 -6.08 -12.13 12.19
N SER A 228 -7.00 -11.22 11.85
CA SER A 228 -8.28 -11.50 11.19
C SER A 228 -8.23 -11.35 9.66
N SER A 229 -7.08 -11.08 9.08
CA SER A 229 -6.93 -10.88 7.63
C SER A 229 -7.33 -12.11 6.83
N ARG A 230 -8.04 -11.90 5.72
CA ARG A 230 -8.41 -12.94 4.75
C ARG A 230 -7.26 -13.30 3.80
N ILE A 231 -6.10 -12.66 3.92
CA ILE A 231 -4.89 -13.10 3.21
C ILE A 231 -4.39 -14.38 3.89
N PRO A 232 -4.26 -15.50 3.17
CA PRO A 232 -3.70 -16.72 3.73
C PRO A 232 -2.29 -16.52 4.26
N ALA A 233 -1.96 -17.09 5.43
CA ALA A 233 -0.63 -16.98 6.02
C ALA A 233 0.48 -17.62 5.16
N GLN A 234 0.10 -18.52 4.26
CA GLN A 234 1.00 -19.11 3.26
C GLN A 234 1.41 -18.11 2.17
N LEU A 235 0.59 -17.08 1.91
CA LEU A 235 0.91 -16.00 0.98
C LEU A 235 1.67 -14.87 1.67
N ILE A 236 1.21 -14.46 2.85
CA ILE A 236 1.88 -13.42 3.65
C ILE A 236 1.89 -13.92 5.08
N PRO A 237 3.06 -14.27 5.64
CA PRO A 237 3.16 -14.75 7.02
C PRO A 237 2.64 -13.69 7.98
N ARG A 238 1.97 -14.16 9.03
CA ARG A 238 1.52 -13.28 10.11
C ARG A 238 2.65 -13.04 11.09
N ALA A 239 2.80 -11.79 11.50
CA ALA A 239 3.63 -11.44 12.63
C ALA A 239 2.75 -11.00 13.81
N ASP A 240 3.14 -11.37 15.01
CA ASP A 240 2.44 -10.92 16.22
C ASP A 240 2.74 -9.46 16.46
N LEU A 241 1.69 -8.63 16.46
CA LEU A 241 1.80 -7.18 16.60
C LEU A 241 2.53 -6.78 17.90
N ALA A 242 2.17 -7.40 19.02
CA ALA A 242 2.78 -7.07 20.32
C ALA A 242 4.27 -7.43 20.36
N VAL A 243 4.67 -8.53 19.70
CA VAL A 243 6.08 -8.94 19.61
C VAL A 243 6.86 -7.94 18.74
N VAL A 244 6.32 -7.55 17.59
CA VAL A 244 6.97 -6.58 16.70
C VAL A 244 7.10 -5.23 17.37
N GLU A 245 6.04 -4.70 17.97
CA GLU A 245 6.04 -3.41 18.64
C GLU A 245 6.95 -3.42 19.89
N GLY A 246 6.95 -4.52 20.64
CA GLY A 246 7.87 -4.71 21.77
C GLY A 246 9.34 -4.67 21.35
N ALA A 247 9.68 -5.27 20.22
CA ALA A 247 11.04 -5.21 19.67
C ALA A 247 11.44 -3.77 19.29
N TRP A 248 10.58 -3.01 18.64
CA TRP A 248 10.84 -1.61 18.29
C TRP A 248 10.99 -0.71 19.51
N LEU A 249 10.14 -0.86 20.53
CA LEU A 249 10.24 -0.10 21.77
C LEU A 249 11.52 -0.45 22.55
N GLY A 250 11.89 -1.75 22.57
CA GLY A 250 13.12 -2.22 23.24
C GLY A 250 14.41 -1.73 22.56
N LEU A 251 14.43 -1.56 21.26
CA LEU A 251 15.56 -0.96 20.54
C LEU A 251 15.77 0.50 20.92
N ARG A 252 14.71 1.26 21.12
CA ARG A 252 14.77 2.67 21.53
C ARG A 252 15.34 2.87 22.92
N THR A 253 14.91 2.05 23.89
CA THR A 253 15.43 2.16 25.25
C THR A 253 16.93 1.92 25.30
N ARG A 254 17.49 1.10 24.41
CA ARG A 254 18.93 0.84 24.30
C ARG A 254 19.72 1.95 23.59
N GLN A 255 19.06 2.77 22.75
CA GLN A 255 19.71 3.90 22.06
C GLN A 255 19.68 5.20 22.88
N ALA A 256 18.81 5.29 23.87
CA ALA A 256 18.64 6.46 24.73
C ALA A 256 19.44 6.38 26.05
N GLY A 257 20.08 5.26 26.36
CA GLY A 257 20.98 5.04 27.52
C GLY A 257 22.41 4.89 27.06
#